data_c4dc2e7bc3cfada33bd2ecc2d19cb149
#
_entry.id   c4dc2e7bc3cfada33bd2ecc2d19cb149
#
_cell.length_a   1.000
_cell.length_b   1.000
_cell.length_c   1.000
_cell.angle_alpha   90.00
_cell.angle_beta   90.00
_cell.angle_gamma   90.00
#
_symmetry.space_group_name_H-M   'P 1'
#
loop_
_entity.id
_entity.type
_entity.pdbx_description
1 polymer ?
#
loop_
_entity_poly.entity_id
_entity_poly.type
_entity_poly.pdbx_seq_one_letter_code
_entity_poly.pdbx_strand_id
1 'polypeptide(L)'
;MKISLCIPMYNENSIIADTAKTLHDYMSATFEDYEILFSNDGSTDGCDKTVEDMNLPNVRVVGYPNNQGKGCAVRTAMLAATGDVIMFTDADLAYGTDVIKRVYDKFVENPDADLVIGSRNLSADGYEGYTFVRKLASKIYIKVLCFVGGFKLSDSQCGCKAFTKDATQKIFTRCEVNGFAFDFEAILWATKLGLTVKEIPVKIINHRESKVRVVSDTFKMLRDLRKMKKRIGKVKIETNI
;
A
#
# COMPACT_ATOMS: atom_id res chain seq x y z
N MET A 1 11.59 16.63 4.76
CA MET A 1 10.48 15.73 5.17
C MET A 1 11.06 14.34 5.35
N LYS A 2 10.76 13.71 6.47
CA LYS A 2 11.10 12.30 6.73
C LYS A 2 10.16 11.38 5.97
N ILE A 3 10.69 10.32 5.36
CA ILE A 3 9.90 9.27 4.72
C ILE A 3 9.94 7.97 5.53
N SER A 4 8.78 7.36 5.77
CA SER A 4 8.64 6.02 6.33
C SER A 4 8.16 5.07 5.25
N LEU A 5 8.90 3.97 5.05
CA LEU A 5 8.54 2.91 4.11
C LEU A 5 8.07 1.67 4.87
N CYS A 6 6.83 1.26 4.66
CA CYS A 6 6.17 0.14 5.33
C CYS A 6 6.06 -1.06 4.40
N ILE A 7 6.61 -2.21 4.81
CA ILE A 7 6.67 -3.45 4.03
C ILE A 7 5.93 -4.56 4.80
N PRO A 8 4.70 -4.92 4.43
CA PRO A 8 4.04 -6.08 5.02
C PRO A 8 4.71 -7.37 4.56
N MET A 9 4.94 -8.30 5.47
CA MET A 9 5.54 -9.60 5.18
C MET A 9 4.79 -10.74 5.88
N TYR A 10 4.62 -11.85 5.16
CA TYR A 10 4.06 -13.09 5.68
C TYR A 10 4.65 -14.29 4.97
N ASN A 11 5.52 -15.03 5.66
CA ASN A 11 6.26 -16.18 5.11
C ASN A 11 7.00 -15.79 3.81
N GLU A 12 7.86 -14.77 3.91
CA GLU A 12 8.65 -14.23 2.80
C GLU A 12 10.17 -14.44 3.00
N ASN A 13 10.59 -15.42 3.83
CA ASN A 13 11.99 -15.64 4.18
C ASN A 13 12.89 -15.86 2.95
N SER A 14 12.33 -16.40 1.86
CA SER A 14 13.09 -16.64 0.62
C SER A 14 13.55 -15.39 -0.12
N ILE A 15 12.96 -14.22 0.17
CA ILE A 15 13.27 -12.95 -0.52
C ILE A 15 13.60 -11.80 0.42
N ILE A 16 13.23 -11.93 1.71
CA ILE A 16 13.18 -10.76 2.61
C ILE A 16 14.55 -10.15 2.87
N ALA A 17 15.62 -10.96 2.91
CA ALA A 17 16.98 -10.48 3.10
C ALA A 17 17.43 -9.58 1.94
N ASP A 18 17.21 -10.04 0.69
CA ASP A 18 17.55 -9.26 -0.50
C ASP A 18 16.70 -8.00 -0.60
N THR A 19 15.41 -8.11 -0.25
CA THR A 19 14.48 -6.97 -0.20
C THR A 19 14.96 -5.93 0.82
N ALA A 20 15.29 -6.35 2.04
CA ALA A 20 15.73 -5.45 3.09
C ALA A 20 17.04 -4.74 2.72
N LYS A 21 18.00 -5.49 2.18
CA LYS A 21 19.26 -4.91 1.70
C LYS A 21 19.04 -3.92 0.56
N THR A 22 18.27 -4.29 -0.46
CA THR A 22 17.99 -3.44 -1.62
C THR A 22 17.31 -2.15 -1.21
N LEU A 23 16.31 -2.23 -0.33
CA LEU A 23 15.59 -1.05 0.18
C LEU A 23 16.49 -0.18 1.04
N HIS A 24 17.28 -0.76 1.94
CA HIS A 24 18.22 -0.01 2.77
C HIS A 24 19.25 0.74 1.93
N ASP A 25 19.90 0.06 0.96
CA ASP A 25 20.88 0.65 0.08
C ASP A 25 20.28 1.81 -0.74
N TYR A 26 19.06 1.62 -1.28
CA TYR A 26 18.37 2.67 -2.02
C TYR A 26 17.97 3.86 -1.15
N MET A 27 17.35 3.59 0.02
CA MET A 27 16.86 4.64 0.91
C MET A 27 17.99 5.48 1.48
N SER A 28 19.09 4.84 1.90
CA SER A 28 20.27 5.53 2.44
C SER A 28 20.99 6.39 1.40
N ALA A 29 20.99 5.98 0.14
CA ALA A 29 21.56 6.77 -0.97
C ALA A 29 20.68 7.92 -1.44
N THR A 30 19.34 7.85 -1.16
CA THR A 30 18.35 8.75 -1.76
C THR A 30 17.80 9.78 -0.77
N PHE A 31 17.68 9.43 0.52
CA PHE A 31 17.02 10.24 1.55
C PHE A 31 17.92 10.47 2.76
N GLU A 32 17.99 11.71 3.22
CA GLU A 32 18.75 12.07 4.44
C GLU A 32 18.04 11.58 5.71
N ASP A 33 16.70 11.60 5.72
CA ASP A 33 15.89 11.17 6.87
C ASP A 33 14.82 10.18 6.42
N TYR A 34 14.99 8.93 6.84
CA TYR A 34 14.11 7.83 6.47
C TYR A 34 14.04 6.76 7.57
N GLU A 35 13.02 5.93 7.49
CA GLU A 35 12.93 4.65 8.20
C GLU A 35 12.24 3.60 7.33
N ILE A 36 12.56 2.33 7.56
CA ILE A 36 11.92 1.19 6.92
C ILE A 36 11.32 0.30 8.02
N LEU A 37 10.02 0.03 7.90
CA LEU A 37 9.28 -0.83 8.82
C LEU A 37 8.83 -2.09 8.09
N PHE A 38 9.39 -3.24 8.48
CA PHE A 38 8.88 -4.53 8.07
C PHE A 38 7.80 -4.97 9.04
N SER A 39 6.58 -5.21 8.54
CA SER A 39 5.44 -5.60 9.37
C SER A 39 5.15 -7.08 9.24
N ASN A 40 5.51 -7.85 10.28
CA ASN A 40 5.32 -9.29 10.33
C ASN A 40 3.86 -9.64 10.65
N ASP A 41 3.17 -10.26 9.71
CA ASP A 41 1.79 -10.77 9.86
C ASP A 41 1.77 -12.20 10.45
N GLY A 42 2.53 -12.42 11.53
CA GLY A 42 2.59 -13.72 12.21
C GLY A 42 3.22 -14.81 11.37
N SER A 43 4.36 -14.55 10.74
CA SER A 43 5.12 -15.53 9.95
C SER A 43 5.66 -16.66 10.82
N THR A 44 5.80 -17.83 10.20
CA THR A 44 6.33 -19.04 10.84
C THR A 44 7.66 -19.51 10.24
N ASP A 45 8.14 -18.80 9.20
CA ASP A 45 9.36 -19.14 8.46
C ASP A 45 10.62 -18.38 8.94
N GLY A 46 10.48 -17.50 9.96
CA GLY A 46 11.59 -16.75 10.54
C GLY A 46 12.01 -15.50 9.76
N CYS A 47 11.21 -15.03 8.80
CA CYS A 47 11.55 -13.85 8.00
C CYS A 47 11.70 -12.56 8.83
N ASP A 48 11.04 -12.45 9.97
CA ASP A 48 11.21 -11.36 10.96
C ASP A 48 12.62 -11.35 11.54
N LYS A 49 13.07 -12.52 12.05
CA LYS A 49 14.43 -12.67 12.58
C LYS A 49 15.48 -12.42 11.51
N THR A 50 15.25 -12.88 10.28
CA THR A 50 16.15 -12.62 9.16
C THR A 50 16.39 -11.13 8.97
N VAL A 51 15.34 -10.30 9.05
CA VAL A 51 15.48 -8.83 8.94
C VAL A 51 16.16 -8.24 10.18
N GLU A 52 15.79 -8.67 11.38
CA GLU A 52 16.36 -8.19 12.64
C GLU A 52 17.86 -8.49 12.74
N ASP A 53 18.29 -9.70 12.37
CA ASP A 53 19.68 -10.16 12.43
C ASP A 53 20.61 -9.39 11.45
N MET A 54 20.05 -8.76 10.41
CA MET A 54 20.83 -7.91 9.48
C MET A 54 21.33 -6.62 10.15
N ASN A 55 20.74 -6.18 11.27
CA ASN A 55 21.11 -4.98 12.01
C ASN A 55 21.30 -3.73 11.13
N LEU A 56 20.44 -3.55 10.12
CA LEU A 56 20.50 -2.42 9.19
C LEU A 56 20.05 -1.12 9.88
N PRO A 57 20.81 -0.01 9.76
CA PRO A 57 20.38 1.28 10.29
C PRO A 57 19.03 1.73 9.73
N ASN A 58 18.21 2.36 10.59
CA ASN A 58 16.87 2.87 10.23
C ASN A 58 15.88 1.78 9.75
N VAL A 59 16.19 0.51 9.96
CA VAL A 59 15.32 -0.63 9.66
C VAL A 59 14.85 -1.26 10.96
N ARG A 60 13.55 -1.54 11.06
CA ARG A 60 12.98 -2.25 12.22
C ARG A 60 11.82 -3.13 11.84
N VAL A 61 11.57 -4.14 12.63
CA VAL A 61 10.43 -5.03 12.51
C VAL A 61 9.36 -4.61 13.52
N VAL A 62 8.10 -4.61 13.06
CA VAL A 62 6.90 -4.50 13.87
C VAL A 62 5.98 -5.66 13.52
N GLY A 63 4.98 -5.95 14.32
CA GLY A 63 4.04 -7.02 13.98
C GLY A 63 3.40 -7.68 15.20
N TYR A 64 2.88 -8.88 15.01
CA TYR A 64 2.15 -9.65 16.01
C TYR A 64 2.29 -11.16 15.72
N PRO A 65 2.05 -12.04 16.74
CA PRO A 65 2.44 -13.45 16.65
C PRO A 65 1.54 -14.32 15.76
N ASN A 66 0.29 -13.89 15.46
CA ASN A 66 -0.67 -14.71 14.71
C ASN A 66 -1.13 -13.98 13.45
N ASN A 67 -1.20 -14.68 12.31
CA ASN A 67 -1.65 -14.11 11.05
C ASN A 67 -3.06 -13.51 11.17
N GLN A 68 -3.20 -12.25 10.79
CA GLN A 68 -4.45 -11.51 10.76
C GLN A 68 -4.78 -11.00 9.35
N GLY A 69 -3.83 -11.03 8.45
CA GLY A 69 -3.98 -10.63 7.05
C GLY A 69 -3.29 -9.32 6.69
N LYS A 70 -2.99 -9.17 5.40
CA LYS A 70 -2.18 -8.08 4.83
C LYS A 70 -2.65 -6.68 5.29
N GLY A 71 -3.96 -6.44 5.35
CA GLY A 71 -4.49 -5.13 5.78
C GLY A 71 -4.15 -4.80 7.22
N CYS A 72 -4.14 -5.82 8.11
CA CYS A 72 -3.70 -5.64 9.50
C CYS A 72 -2.20 -5.31 9.56
N ALA A 73 -1.36 -6.03 8.80
CA ALA A 73 0.07 -5.77 8.75
C ALA A 73 0.38 -4.36 8.24
N VAL A 74 -0.25 -3.95 7.13
CA VAL A 74 -0.09 -2.58 6.62
C VAL A 74 -0.52 -1.56 7.67
N ARG A 75 -1.70 -1.70 8.26
CA ARG A 75 -2.20 -0.79 9.30
C ARG A 75 -1.25 -0.68 10.49
N THR A 76 -0.68 -1.80 10.94
CA THR A 76 0.28 -1.85 12.05
C THR A 76 1.52 -1.02 11.72
N ALA A 77 2.12 -1.22 10.55
CA ALA A 77 3.28 -0.45 10.12
C ALA A 77 2.97 1.04 9.93
N MET A 78 1.87 1.35 9.23
CA MET A 78 1.46 2.73 8.94
C MET A 78 1.24 3.55 10.23
N LEU A 79 0.61 2.94 11.25
CA LEU A 79 0.38 3.61 12.53
C LEU A 79 1.63 3.68 13.43
N ALA A 80 2.61 2.79 13.24
CA ALA A 80 3.88 2.81 13.94
C ALA A 80 4.92 3.74 13.29
N ALA A 81 4.69 4.16 12.05
CA ALA A 81 5.57 5.03 11.29
C ALA A 81 5.59 6.46 11.83
N THR A 82 6.75 7.13 11.74
CA THR A 82 6.99 8.46 12.34
C THR A 82 7.22 9.56 11.29
N GLY A 83 7.39 9.20 10.02
CA GLY A 83 7.70 10.14 8.93
C GLY A 83 6.57 11.11 8.60
N ASP A 84 6.92 12.17 7.88
CA ASP A 84 5.96 13.14 7.33
C ASP A 84 5.18 12.54 6.15
N VAL A 85 5.87 11.72 5.36
CA VAL A 85 5.31 10.90 4.28
C VAL A 85 5.45 9.44 4.67
N ILE A 86 4.35 8.70 4.70
CA ILE A 86 4.29 7.30 5.08
C ILE A 86 3.77 6.49 3.91
N MET A 87 4.61 5.62 3.38
CA MET A 87 4.34 4.83 2.18
C MET A 87 4.32 3.35 2.51
N PHE A 88 3.43 2.58 1.89
CA PHE A 88 3.58 1.13 1.86
C PHE A 88 3.81 0.61 0.43
N THR A 89 4.57 -0.47 0.33
CA THR A 89 4.72 -1.27 -0.90
C THR A 89 4.92 -2.73 -0.55
N ASP A 90 4.82 -3.61 -1.56
CA ASP A 90 4.96 -5.05 -1.37
C ASP A 90 6.43 -5.49 -1.26
N ALA A 91 6.68 -6.56 -0.49
CA ALA A 91 8.03 -7.10 -0.26
C ALA A 91 8.71 -7.63 -1.53
N ASP A 92 7.98 -7.93 -2.58
CA ASP A 92 8.50 -8.40 -3.87
C ASP A 92 9.01 -7.26 -4.78
N LEU A 93 8.92 -6.00 -4.30
CA LEU A 93 9.32 -4.81 -5.04
C LEU A 93 8.75 -4.77 -6.47
N ALA A 94 7.49 -5.13 -6.63
CA ALA A 94 6.84 -5.25 -7.93
C ALA A 94 6.97 -4.00 -8.82
N TYR A 95 7.12 -2.82 -8.22
CA TYR A 95 7.23 -1.54 -8.93
C TYR A 95 8.65 -0.95 -8.94
N GLY A 96 9.65 -1.70 -8.41
CA GLY A 96 11.02 -1.22 -8.23
C GLY A 96 11.18 -0.21 -7.10
N THR A 97 12.40 0.25 -6.89
CA THR A 97 12.73 1.20 -5.81
C THR A 97 12.58 2.66 -6.24
N ASP A 98 12.74 2.98 -7.53
CA ASP A 98 12.61 4.34 -8.06
C ASP A 98 11.22 4.96 -7.81
N VAL A 99 10.18 4.13 -7.71
CA VAL A 99 8.83 4.59 -7.40
C VAL A 99 8.75 5.32 -6.06
N ILE A 100 9.61 4.98 -5.10
CA ILE A 100 9.65 5.59 -3.77
C ILE A 100 10.00 7.08 -3.89
N LYS A 101 11.06 7.40 -4.65
CA LYS A 101 11.48 8.78 -4.90
C LYS A 101 10.42 9.56 -5.67
N ARG A 102 9.82 8.96 -6.70
CA ARG A 102 8.77 9.59 -7.50
C ARG A 102 7.51 9.91 -6.69
N VAL A 103 7.14 9.04 -5.75
CA VAL A 103 6.06 9.29 -4.80
C VAL A 103 6.40 10.45 -3.88
N TYR A 104 7.61 10.44 -3.30
CA TYR A 104 8.09 11.51 -2.43
C TYR A 104 8.10 12.86 -3.15
N ASP A 105 8.67 12.91 -4.36
CA ASP A 105 8.72 14.14 -5.17
C ASP A 105 7.32 14.67 -5.49
N LYS A 106 6.35 13.75 -5.65
CA LYS A 106 4.96 14.15 -5.89
C LYS A 106 4.33 14.90 -4.73
N PHE A 107 4.69 14.60 -3.48
CA PHE A 107 4.29 15.41 -2.32
C PHE A 107 5.02 16.75 -2.27
N VAL A 108 6.30 16.80 -2.65
CA VAL A 108 7.06 18.05 -2.73
C VAL A 108 6.46 19.00 -3.78
N GLU A 109 6.09 18.47 -4.95
CA GLU A 109 5.46 19.23 -6.04
C GLU A 109 4.01 19.64 -5.74
N ASN A 110 3.32 18.92 -4.86
CA ASN A 110 1.91 19.11 -4.54
C ASN A 110 1.70 19.13 -3.01
N PRO A 111 2.01 20.25 -2.34
CA PRO A 111 1.87 20.36 -0.88
C PRO A 111 0.43 20.19 -0.39
N ASP A 112 -0.56 20.31 -1.27
CA ASP A 112 -1.99 20.07 -1.02
C ASP A 112 -2.39 18.58 -1.07
N ALA A 113 -1.48 17.68 -1.48
CA ALA A 113 -1.78 16.28 -1.57
C ALA A 113 -1.77 15.62 -0.18
N ASP A 114 -2.84 14.93 0.15
CA ASP A 114 -2.92 14.06 1.33
C ASP A 114 -2.46 12.64 1.03
N LEU A 115 -2.73 12.17 -0.20
CA LEU A 115 -2.39 10.83 -0.69
C LEU A 115 -1.74 10.90 -2.07
N VAL A 116 -0.77 10.00 -2.31
CA VAL A 116 -0.23 9.69 -3.63
C VAL A 116 -0.38 8.19 -3.88
N ILE A 117 -1.01 7.83 -4.99
CA ILE A 117 -1.31 6.44 -5.37
C ILE A 117 -0.63 6.12 -6.70
N GLY A 118 0.04 4.96 -6.76
CA GLY A 118 0.53 4.42 -8.02
C GLY A 118 -0.62 3.96 -8.91
N SER A 119 -0.53 4.19 -10.21
CA SER A 119 -1.51 3.71 -11.18
C SER A 119 -0.85 3.07 -12.40
N ARG A 120 -1.16 1.79 -12.60
CA ARG A 120 -0.75 1.03 -13.79
C ARG A 120 -1.49 1.50 -15.04
N ASN A 121 -2.67 2.07 -14.88
CA ASN A 121 -3.48 2.56 -15.99
C ASN A 121 -2.99 3.91 -16.56
N LEU A 122 -2.15 4.63 -15.84
CA LEU A 122 -1.51 5.86 -16.30
C LEU A 122 -0.19 5.60 -17.04
N SER A 123 0.37 4.39 -16.97
CA SER A 123 1.57 4.01 -17.70
C SER A 123 1.20 3.23 -18.97
N ALA A 124 1.88 3.50 -20.08
CA ALA A 124 1.77 2.72 -21.29
C ALA A 124 2.16 1.25 -21.05
N ASP A 125 3.20 1.04 -20.24
CA ASP A 125 3.80 -0.26 -19.88
C ASP A 125 3.33 -0.81 -18.52
N GLY A 126 2.31 -0.20 -17.93
CA GLY A 126 1.85 -0.52 -16.58
C GLY A 126 1.47 -1.99 -16.35
N TYR A 127 1.20 -2.73 -17.43
CA TYR A 127 0.86 -4.15 -17.45
C TYR A 127 1.85 -4.95 -18.31
N GLU A 128 3.11 -4.55 -18.35
CA GLU A 128 4.14 -5.31 -19.04
C GLU A 128 4.16 -6.76 -18.54
N GLY A 129 4.34 -7.74 -19.44
CA GLY A 129 4.27 -9.18 -19.11
C GLY A 129 2.87 -9.78 -18.92
N TYR A 130 1.80 -8.98 -18.94
CA TYR A 130 0.43 -9.52 -18.89
C TYR A 130 -0.06 -9.91 -20.30
N THR A 131 -0.75 -11.06 -20.40
CA THR A 131 -1.49 -11.38 -21.63
C THR A 131 -2.58 -10.33 -21.88
N PHE A 132 -2.94 -10.15 -23.17
CA PHE A 132 -3.99 -9.19 -23.54
C PHE A 132 -5.31 -9.41 -22.77
N VAL A 133 -5.73 -10.66 -22.63
CA VAL A 133 -6.95 -11.03 -21.87
C VAL A 133 -6.84 -10.63 -20.39
N ARG A 134 -5.69 -10.92 -19.76
CA ARG A 134 -5.45 -10.56 -18.36
C ARG A 134 -5.42 -9.04 -18.16
N LYS A 135 -4.81 -8.31 -19.09
CA LYS A 135 -4.77 -6.83 -19.09
C LYS A 135 -6.17 -6.24 -19.19
N LEU A 136 -6.99 -6.73 -20.13
CA LEU A 136 -8.35 -6.29 -20.34
C LEU A 136 -9.24 -6.59 -19.12
N ALA A 137 -9.16 -7.82 -18.60
CA ALA A 137 -9.89 -8.23 -17.40
C ALA A 137 -9.53 -7.37 -16.18
N SER A 138 -8.24 -7.08 -15.96
CA SER A 138 -7.79 -6.20 -14.88
C SER A 138 -8.34 -4.78 -15.01
N LYS A 139 -8.32 -4.21 -16.23
CA LYS A 139 -8.86 -2.86 -16.48
C LYS A 139 -10.36 -2.78 -16.24
N ILE A 140 -11.12 -3.76 -16.72
CA ILE A 140 -12.57 -3.84 -16.49
C ILE A 140 -12.86 -3.98 -15.00
N TYR A 141 -12.13 -4.86 -14.33
CA TYR A 141 -12.27 -5.10 -12.91
C TYR A 141 -12.06 -3.82 -12.08
N ILE A 142 -10.95 -3.10 -12.33
CA ILE A 142 -10.65 -1.83 -11.64
C ILE A 142 -11.76 -0.80 -11.89
N LYS A 143 -12.24 -0.67 -13.14
CA LYS A 143 -13.35 0.24 -13.47
C LYS A 143 -14.63 -0.09 -12.69
N VAL A 144 -14.99 -1.37 -12.60
CA VAL A 144 -16.15 -1.81 -11.82
C VAL A 144 -15.98 -1.49 -10.35
N LEU A 145 -14.81 -1.72 -9.77
CA LEU A 145 -14.53 -1.39 -8.39
C LEU A 145 -14.60 0.11 -8.11
N CYS A 146 -14.00 0.92 -8.97
CA CYS A 146 -14.05 2.38 -8.86
C CYS A 146 -15.50 2.90 -8.96
N PHE A 147 -16.29 2.36 -9.90
CA PHE A 147 -17.68 2.71 -10.03
C PHE A 147 -18.53 2.34 -8.80
N VAL A 148 -18.39 1.10 -8.31
CA VAL A 148 -19.11 0.64 -7.11
C VAL A 148 -18.67 1.41 -5.87
N GLY A 149 -17.38 1.69 -5.72
CA GLY A 149 -16.81 2.48 -4.62
C GLY A 149 -17.19 3.97 -4.69
N GLY A 150 -17.40 4.49 -5.90
CA GLY A 150 -17.58 5.92 -6.15
C GLY A 150 -16.25 6.68 -6.21
N PHE A 151 -15.13 5.97 -6.55
CA PHE A 151 -13.82 6.58 -6.68
C PHE A 151 -13.61 7.19 -8.06
N LYS A 152 -12.94 8.33 -8.11
CA LYS A 152 -12.46 8.95 -9.36
C LYS A 152 -10.96 8.65 -9.55
N LEU A 153 -10.58 7.37 -9.45
CA LEU A 153 -9.20 6.90 -9.57
C LEU A 153 -9.04 6.01 -10.79
N SER A 154 -7.86 6.05 -11.38
CA SER A 154 -7.51 5.19 -12.51
C SER A 154 -7.09 3.78 -12.08
N ASP A 155 -6.50 3.61 -10.87
CA ASP A 155 -6.14 2.32 -10.28
C ASP A 155 -6.25 2.32 -8.75
N SER A 156 -7.30 1.71 -8.22
CA SER A 156 -7.50 1.59 -6.77
C SER A 156 -6.72 0.44 -6.13
N GLN A 157 -6.16 -0.47 -6.93
CA GLN A 157 -5.59 -1.75 -6.47
C GLN A 157 -4.06 -1.82 -6.58
N CYS A 158 -3.39 -0.70 -6.86
CA CYS A 158 -1.94 -0.67 -6.86
C CYS A 158 -1.39 -0.83 -5.44
N GLY A 159 -0.46 -1.76 -5.23
CA GLY A 159 0.23 -1.99 -3.95
C GLY A 159 1.27 -0.93 -3.59
N CYS A 160 1.20 0.25 -4.19
CA CYS A 160 2.08 1.38 -3.93
C CYS A 160 1.23 2.60 -3.61
N LYS A 161 1.15 2.96 -2.33
CA LYS A 161 0.39 4.11 -1.84
C LYS A 161 1.13 4.82 -0.72
N ALA A 162 1.08 6.13 -0.74
CA ALA A 162 1.65 6.96 0.30
C ALA A 162 0.65 8.01 0.80
N PHE A 163 0.85 8.43 2.03
CA PHE A 163 -0.04 9.30 2.78
C PHE A 163 0.79 10.31 3.56
N THR A 164 0.26 11.50 3.76
CA THR A 164 0.82 12.37 4.79
C THR A 164 0.61 11.74 6.18
N LYS A 165 1.39 12.17 7.17
CA LYS A 165 1.23 11.71 8.55
C LYS A 165 -0.19 11.92 9.08
N ASP A 166 -0.77 13.09 8.81
CA ASP A 166 -2.14 13.43 9.22
C ASP A 166 -3.18 12.53 8.53
N ALA A 167 -3.07 12.35 7.21
CA ALA A 167 -3.94 11.43 6.46
C ALA A 167 -3.83 10.00 6.97
N THR A 168 -2.60 9.53 7.26
CA THR A 168 -2.35 8.20 7.84
C THR A 168 -3.12 8.02 9.15
N GLN A 169 -3.00 8.94 10.08
CA GLN A 169 -3.71 8.87 11.36
C GLN A 169 -5.23 8.91 11.17
N LYS A 170 -5.72 9.83 10.34
CA LYS A 170 -7.16 9.95 10.07
C LYS A 170 -7.76 8.70 9.43
N ILE A 171 -7.03 8.02 8.55
CA ILE A 171 -7.51 6.86 7.81
C ILE A 171 -7.32 5.56 8.62
N PHE A 172 -6.07 5.25 8.98
CA PHE A 172 -5.73 3.92 9.49
C PHE A 172 -6.21 3.65 10.92
N THR A 173 -6.46 4.69 11.73
CA THR A 173 -7.17 4.55 13.02
C THR A 173 -8.63 4.12 12.86
N ARG A 174 -9.23 4.31 11.67
CA ARG A 174 -10.62 3.97 11.35
C ARG A 174 -10.76 2.69 10.51
N CYS A 175 -9.64 2.19 9.97
CA CYS A 175 -9.64 0.97 9.18
C CYS A 175 -9.80 -0.26 10.06
N GLU A 176 -10.69 -1.18 9.65
CA GLU A 176 -10.99 -2.44 10.36
C GLU A 176 -10.72 -3.67 9.49
N VAL A 177 -10.58 -3.49 8.17
CA VAL A 177 -10.39 -4.60 7.24
C VAL A 177 -8.98 -5.15 7.33
N ASN A 178 -8.86 -6.42 7.71
CA ASN A 178 -7.58 -7.09 7.87
C ASN A 178 -7.07 -7.77 6.59
N GLY A 179 -7.96 -8.13 5.66
CA GLY A 179 -7.62 -8.82 4.42
C GLY A 179 -7.24 -7.88 3.28
N PHE A 180 -7.16 -8.42 2.05
CA PHE A 180 -6.75 -7.67 0.84
C PHE A 180 -7.63 -6.49 0.47
N ALA A 181 -8.89 -6.44 0.95
CA ALA A 181 -9.79 -5.32 0.67
C ALA A 181 -9.50 -4.05 1.49
N PHE A 182 -8.44 -4.01 2.31
CA PHE A 182 -8.01 -2.84 3.09
C PHE A 182 -7.73 -1.61 2.21
N ASP A 183 -7.23 -1.83 1.00
CA ASP A 183 -6.98 -0.78 0.01
C ASP A 183 -8.23 0.04 -0.30
N PHE A 184 -9.38 -0.66 -0.45
CA PHE A 184 -10.67 0.00 -0.67
C PHE A 184 -11.13 0.78 0.54
N GLU A 185 -10.91 0.21 1.73
CA GLU A 185 -11.30 0.88 2.97
C GLU A 185 -10.54 2.19 3.15
N ALA A 186 -9.22 2.18 2.92
CA ALA A 186 -8.39 3.37 3.00
C ALA A 186 -8.86 4.46 2.01
N ILE A 187 -9.17 4.08 0.76
CA ILE A 187 -9.68 5.02 -0.27
C ILE A 187 -11.07 5.53 0.09
N LEU A 188 -11.97 4.68 0.61
CA LEU A 188 -13.30 5.09 1.06
C LEU A 188 -13.21 6.12 2.19
N TRP A 189 -12.32 5.91 3.16
CA TRP A 189 -12.07 6.89 4.21
C TRP A 189 -11.47 8.18 3.67
N ALA A 190 -10.47 8.10 2.78
CA ALA A 190 -9.92 9.29 2.12
C ALA A 190 -11.01 10.12 1.41
N THR A 191 -11.87 9.44 0.63
CA THR A 191 -13.01 10.08 -0.06
C THR A 191 -13.99 10.70 0.93
N LYS A 192 -14.34 9.98 2.00
CA LYS A 192 -15.28 10.44 3.02
C LYS A 192 -14.76 11.64 3.79
N LEU A 193 -13.45 11.70 4.02
CA LEU A 193 -12.76 12.79 4.70
C LEU A 193 -12.45 13.99 3.80
N GLY A 194 -12.74 13.89 2.49
CA GLY A 194 -12.47 14.96 1.52
C GLY A 194 -10.99 15.16 1.24
N LEU A 195 -10.16 14.13 1.44
CA LEU A 195 -8.71 14.21 1.26
C LEU A 195 -8.32 14.29 -0.21
N THR A 196 -7.27 15.06 -0.50
CA THR A 196 -6.75 15.25 -1.86
C THR A 196 -5.87 14.07 -2.29
N VAL A 197 -6.26 13.41 -3.39
CA VAL A 197 -5.54 12.27 -3.94
C VAL A 197 -4.88 12.65 -5.26
N LYS A 198 -3.58 12.37 -5.39
CA LYS A 198 -2.83 12.46 -6.66
C LYS A 198 -2.47 11.04 -7.11
N GLU A 199 -2.33 10.85 -8.41
CA GLU A 199 -1.89 9.58 -8.99
C GLU A 199 -0.59 9.77 -9.76
N ILE A 200 0.29 8.75 -9.72
CA ILE A 200 1.50 8.69 -10.53
C ILE A 200 1.50 7.42 -11.40
N PRO A 201 2.03 7.47 -12.63
CA PRO A 201 2.15 6.26 -13.44
C PRO A 201 3.16 5.31 -12.81
N VAL A 202 2.83 4.01 -12.76
CA VAL A 202 3.73 2.94 -12.34
C VAL A 202 3.67 1.78 -13.31
N LYS A 203 4.76 1.00 -13.40
CA LYS A 203 4.80 -0.25 -14.15
C LYS A 203 5.24 -1.40 -13.26
N ILE A 204 4.76 -2.60 -13.55
CA ILE A 204 5.23 -3.81 -12.88
C ILE A 204 6.54 -4.21 -13.55
N ILE A 205 7.61 -4.31 -12.76
CA ILE A 205 8.94 -4.76 -13.23
C ILE A 205 9.31 -6.14 -12.70
N ASN A 206 8.79 -6.50 -11.50
CA ASN A 206 9.00 -7.82 -10.92
C ASN A 206 7.68 -8.61 -10.96
N HIS A 207 7.69 -9.72 -11.67
CA HIS A 207 6.52 -10.59 -11.81
C HIS A 207 6.67 -11.79 -10.87
N ARG A 208 5.90 -11.80 -9.79
CA ARG A 208 5.72 -12.97 -8.92
C ARG A 208 4.35 -13.57 -9.18
N GLU A 209 4.20 -14.87 -8.99
CA GLU A 209 2.89 -15.52 -9.07
C GLU A 209 1.94 -14.93 -8.02
N SER A 210 0.80 -14.43 -8.48
CA SER A 210 -0.21 -13.85 -7.60
C SER A 210 -0.91 -14.96 -6.80
N LYS A 211 -0.91 -14.84 -5.48
CA LYS A 211 -1.68 -15.73 -4.58
C LYS A 211 -3.21 -15.49 -4.67
N VAL A 212 -3.69 -14.53 -5.48
CA VAL A 212 -5.10 -14.12 -5.61
C VAL A 212 -5.84 -14.99 -6.63
N ARG A 213 -6.94 -15.61 -6.20
CA ARG A 213 -7.86 -16.37 -7.08
C ARG A 213 -8.85 -15.40 -7.73
N VAL A 214 -8.59 -15.02 -8.99
CA VAL A 214 -9.27 -13.90 -9.68
C VAL A 214 -10.80 -13.96 -9.61
N VAL A 215 -11.45 -15.09 -9.83
CA VAL A 215 -12.93 -15.16 -9.90
C VAL A 215 -13.58 -15.14 -8.51
N SER A 216 -13.16 -16.04 -7.61
CA SER A 216 -13.76 -16.16 -6.27
C SER A 216 -13.54 -14.92 -5.42
N ASP A 217 -12.34 -14.33 -5.55
CA ASP A 217 -11.96 -13.17 -4.75
C ASP A 217 -12.64 -11.89 -5.26
N THR A 218 -12.93 -11.79 -6.57
CA THR A 218 -13.67 -10.66 -7.14
C THR A 218 -15.05 -10.48 -6.50
N PHE A 219 -15.86 -11.54 -6.44
CA PHE A 219 -17.19 -11.46 -5.83
C PHE A 219 -17.14 -11.12 -4.34
N LYS A 220 -16.19 -11.73 -3.63
CA LYS A 220 -15.95 -11.43 -2.22
C LYS A 220 -15.58 -9.94 -2.02
N MET A 221 -14.64 -9.45 -2.82
CA MET A 221 -14.19 -8.04 -2.74
C MET A 221 -15.29 -7.05 -3.07
N LEU A 222 -16.14 -7.31 -4.08
CA LEU A 222 -17.29 -6.46 -4.41
C LEU A 222 -18.33 -6.42 -3.27
N ARG A 223 -18.59 -7.58 -2.66
CA ARG A 223 -19.47 -7.66 -1.50
C ARG A 223 -18.91 -6.87 -0.32
N ASP A 224 -17.62 -7.04 -0.05
CA ASP A 224 -16.94 -6.38 1.06
C ASP A 224 -16.87 -4.86 0.82
N LEU A 225 -16.60 -4.43 -0.40
CA LEU A 225 -16.64 -3.01 -0.80
C LEU A 225 -18.02 -2.38 -0.54
N ARG A 226 -19.11 -3.06 -0.91
CA ARG A 226 -20.47 -2.56 -0.65
C ARG A 226 -20.76 -2.45 0.86
N LYS A 227 -20.33 -3.45 1.65
CA LYS A 227 -20.49 -3.41 3.11
C LYS A 227 -19.70 -2.26 3.72
N MET A 228 -18.43 -2.08 3.33
CA MET A 228 -17.59 -0.99 3.78
C MET A 228 -18.20 0.37 3.43
N LYS A 229 -18.62 0.56 2.17
CA LYS A 229 -19.28 1.80 1.73
C LYS A 229 -20.51 2.14 2.57
N LYS A 230 -21.37 1.13 2.88
CA LYS A 230 -22.53 1.31 3.74
C LYS A 230 -22.14 1.65 5.19
N ARG A 231 -21.10 1.01 5.75
CA ARG A 231 -20.59 1.28 7.09
C ARG A 231 -20.02 2.69 7.20
N ILE A 232 -19.08 3.04 6.31
CA ILE A 232 -18.39 4.33 6.28
C ILE A 232 -19.38 5.47 5.99
N GLY A 233 -20.35 5.25 5.11
CA GLY A 233 -21.39 6.23 4.79
C GLY A 233 -22.22 6.66 5.99
N LYS A 234 -22.41 5.78 6.99
CA LYS A 234 -23.18 6.07 8.22
C LYS A 234 -22.41 6.87 9.26
N VAL A 235 -21.07 6.91 9.17
CA VAL A 235 -20.24 7.65 10.13
C VAL A 235 -20.42 9.14 9.87
N LYS A 236 -20.84 9.88 10.90
CA LYS A 236 -20.83 11.34 10.88
C LYS A 236 -19.40 11.81 11.13
N ILE A 237 -18.90 12.67 10.26
CA ILE A 237 -17.63 13.38 10.48
C ILE A 237 -18.00 14.67 11.18
N GLU A 238 -17.50 14.85 12.40
CA GLU A 238 -17.57 16.15 13.05
C GLU A 238 -16.66 17.10 12.27
N THR A 239 -17.25 18.02 11.53
CA THR A 239 -16.56 19.17 10.96
C THR A 239 -16.23 20.07 12.13
N ASN A 240 -15.03 19.99 12.68
CA ASN A 240 -14.51 21.08 13.50
C ASN A 240 -14.39 22.29 12.57
N ILE A 241 -15.36 23.21 12.70
CA ILE A 241 -15.35 24.55 12.11
C ILE A 241 -14.33 25.39 12.87
#